data_4f7cfc48e5ce57f8fac4995af65084f5
#
_entry.id   4f7cfc48e5ce57f8fac4995af65084f5
#
_cell.length_a   1.000
_cell.length_b   1.000
_cell.length_c   1.000
_cell.angle_alpha   90.00
_cell.angle_beta   90.00
_cell.angle_gamma   90.00
#
_symmetry.space_group_name_H-M   'P 1'
#
loop_
_entity.id
_entity.type
_entity.pdbx_description
1 polymer ?
#
loop_
_entity_poly.entity_id
_entity_poly.type
_entity_poly.pdbx_seq_one_letter_code
_entity_poly.pdbx_strand_id
1 'polypeptide(L)'
;KYLFALPDGKVIESVLMKYRYGNSACLSTQIGCRMGCRFCASARLGIDRNLTAGEMMAQFIAMQKDCGERISRVVLMGIGEPFDNYDEVVRFMRRLNQKDTFGISYRRMTVSTCGLVPEINRFSCENIPVNLSISLHAPNDEIRRRIMPVAARYSIDKILSACNIYIRKTGRRVTFEYILIDGVNDRDEHAVELSERISGLLCHVNLIPLNAVEGIEYRRSGRERTEAFKKILERYGIPVTVRRELGDDISASCGQLRKKSIESDGMVD
;
A
#
# COMPACT_ATOMS: atom_id res chain seq x y z
N LYS A 1 14.92 2.80 7.50
CA LYS A 1 13.67 3.44 7.92
C LYS A 1 13.97 4.84 8.43
N TYR A 2 13.08 5.79 8.15
CA TYR A 2 13.18 7.19 8.57
C TYR A 2 12.02 7.51 9.50
N LEU A 3 12.31 8.33 10.48
CA LEU A 3 11.37 8.95 11.38
C LEU A 3 11.41 10.46 11.12
N PHE A 4 10.26 11.06 10.80
CA PHE A 4 10.16 12.47 10.51
C PHE A 4 9.33 13.16 11.58
N ALA A 5 9.93 14.16 12.26
CA ALA A 5 9.21 15.09 13.10
C ALA A 5 8.59 16.17 12.22
N LEU A 6 7.30 16.43 12.40
CA LEU A 6 6.56 17.46 11.70
C LEU A 6 6.52 18.76 12.55
N PRO A 7 6.25 19.92 11.93
CA PRO A 7 6.24 21.20 12.67
C PRO A 7 5.24 21.26 13.82
N ASP A 8 4.19 20.45 13.79
CA ASP A 8 3.18 20.31 14.86
C ASP A 8 3.58 19.32 15.97
N GLY A 9 4.84 18.87 15.99
CA GLY A 9 5.35 17.91 16.97
C GLY A 9 4.95 16.47 16.71
N LYS A 10 4.23 16.18 15.63
CA LYS A 10 3.81 14.84 15.25
C LYS A 10 4.91 14.12 14.51
N VAL A 11 4.85 12.78 14.52
CA VAL A 11 5.89 11.95 13.91
C VAL A 11 5.28 10.97 12.93
N ILE A 12 5.95 10.78 11.80
CA ILE A 12 5.60 9.81 10.76
C ILE A 12 6.80 8.96 10.37
N GLU A 13 6.55 7.79 9.84
CA GLU A 13 7.58 6.87 9.37
C GLU A 13 7.53 6.72 7.84
N SER A 14 8.72 6.62 7.23
CA SER A 14 8.90 6.32 5.81
C SER A 14 10.05 5.33 5.63
N VAL A 15 10.10 4.68 4.47
CA VAL A 15 11.10 3.63 4.23
C VAL A 15 11.80 3.85 2.88
N LEU A 16 13.12 3.83 2.87
CA LEU A 16 13.92 3.74 1.67
C LEU A 16 14.22 2.26 1.39
N MET A 17 13.83 1.80 0.22
CA MET A 17 14.08 0.44 -0.25
C MET A 17 15.13 0.48 -1.35
N LYS A 18 16.25 -0.21 -1.14
CA LYS A 18 17.32 -0.34 -2.12
C LYS A 18 17.11 -1.62 -2.94
N TYR A 19 16.96 -1.45 -4.24
CA TYR A 19 16.85 -2.56 -5.19
C TYR A 19 17.97 -2.49 -6.23
N ARG A 20 18.30 -3.62 -6.87
CA ARG A 20 19.27 -3.66 -7.97
C ARG A 20 18.92 -2.72 -9.15
N TYR A 21 17.62 -2.41 -9.31
CA TYR A 21 17.11 -1.53 -10.36
C TYR A 21 16.89 -0.08 -9.89
N GLY A 22 17.42 0.30 -8.74
CA GLY A 22 17.36 1.65 -8.18
C GLY A 22 16.56 1.78 -6.89
N ASN A 23 16.69 2.92 -6.24
CA ASN A 23 16.07 3.22 -4.96
C ASN A 23 14.59 3.59 -5.09
N SER A 24 13.79 3.15 -4.12
CA SER A 24 12.36 3.42 -4.03
C SER A 24 12.01 3.99 -2.65
N ALA A 25 11.30 5.11 -2.61
CA ALA A 25 10.77 5.68 -1.38
C ALA A 25 9.34 5.19 -1.12
N CYS A 26 9.11 4.63 0.06
CA CYS A 26 7.79 4.34 0.59
C CYS A 26 7.39 5.47 1.53
N LEU A 27 6.39 6.26 1.14
CA LEU A 27 6.00 7.48 1.83
C LEU A 27 4.66 7.33 2.52
N SER A 28 4.52 8.05 3.64
CA SER A 28 3.27 8.21 4.37
C SER A 28 2.44 9.35 3.80
N THR A 29 1.12 9.21 3.85
CA THR A 29 0.16 10.20 3.34
C THR A 29 -0.73 10.81 4.42
N GLN A 30 -0.74 10.20 5.60
CA GLN A 30 -1.53 10.65 6.75
C GLN A 30 -0.74 10.43 8.04
N ILE A 31 -1.18 11.03 9.12
CA ILE A 31 -0.77 10.69 10.48
C ILE A 31 -1.85 9.76 11.06
N GLY A 32 -1.54 8.45 11.10
CA GLY A 32 -2.53 7.43 11.39
C GLY A 32 -3.40 7.06 10.18
N CYS A 33 -4.44 6.26 10.40
CA CYS A 33 -5.34 5.79 9.33
C CYS A 33 -6.70 5.40 9.92
N ARG A 34 -7.80 5.86 9.32
CA ARG A 34 -9.17 5.53 9.79
C ARG A 34 -9.77 4.28 9.18
N MET A 35 -9.07 3.58 8.28
CA MET A 35 -9.62 2.44 7.57
C MET A 35 -9.84 1.20 8.46
N GLY A 36 -9.17 1.12 9.60
CA GLY A 36 -9.39 0.11 10.62
C GLY A 36 -8.96 -1.31 10.25
N CYS A 37 -8.06 -1.47 9.27
CA CYS A 37 -7.55 -2.80 8.89
C CYS A 37 -6.94 -3.52 10.09
N ARG A 38 -7.47 -4.71 10.44
CA ARG A 38 -7.15 -5.39 11.69
C ARG A 38 -5.73 -5.98 11.74
N PHE A 39 -5.08 -6.08 10.60
CA PHE A 39 -3.71 -6.56 10.46
C PHE A 39 -2.66 -5.43 10.37
N CYS A 40 -3.07 -4.15 10.49
CA CYS A 40 -2.21 -3.00 10.23
C CYS A 40 -1.99 -2.16 11.48
N ALA A 41 -0.73 -1.91 11.84
CA ALA A 41 -0.36 -1.07 12.98
C ALA A 41 -0.83 0.39 12.84
N SER A 42 -0.82 0.93 11.62
CA SER A 42 -1.24 2.32 11.34
C SER A 42 -2.72 2.57 11.64
N ALA A 43 -3.56 1.53 11.60
CA ALA A 43 -5.00 1.67 11.80
C ALA A 43 -5.40 1.67 13.29
N ARG A 44 -4.53 1.23 14.19
CA ARG A 44 -4.87 1.06 15.62
C ARG A 44 -5.06 2.38 16.37
N LEU A 45 -4.39 3.43 15.93
CA LEU A 45 -4.40 4.74 16.59
C LEU A 45 -5.37 5.73 15.92
N GLY A 46 -6.19 5.24 14.97
CA GLY A 46 -7.06 6.10 14.19
C GLY A 46 -6.29 7.11 13.33
N ILE A 47 -7.00 8.07 12.77
CA ILE A 47 -6.43 9.18 12.00
C ILE A 47 -6.30 10.40 12.88
N ASP A 48 -5.20 11.12 12.74
CA ASP A 48 -5.01 12.44 13.31
C ASP A 48 -5.33 13.51 12.25
N ARG A 49 -4.54 13.54 11.17
CA ARG A 49 -4.77 14.44 10.03
C ARG A 49 -4.14 13.90 8.74
N ASN A 50 -4.54 14.49 7.66
CA ASN A 50 -3.90 14.34 6.37
C ASN A 50 -2.54 15.07 6.35
N LEU A 51 -1.59 14.52 5.56
CA LEU A 51 -0.37 15.24 5.22
C LEU A 51 -0.63 16.11 3.99
N THR A 52 -0.04 17.30 3.98
CA THR A 52 -0.01 18.16 2.80
C THR A 52 0.92 17.59 1.73
N ALA A 53 0.73 17.99 0.47
CA ALA A 53 1.66 17.66 -0.60
C ALA A 53 3.10 18.12 -0.29
N GLY A 54 3.24 19.24 0.43
CA GLY A 54 4.53 19.76 0.91
C GLY A 54 5.20 18.81 1.91
N GLU A 55 4.45 18.28 2.89
CA GLU A 55 4.98 17.32 3.87
C GLU A 55 5.35 15.99 3.20
N MET A 56 4.57 15.52 2.22
CA MET A 56 4.94 14.33 1.43
C MET A 56 6.20 14.58 0.60
N MET A 57 6.36 15.77 0.02
CA MET A 57 7.57 16.18 -0.71
C MET A 57 8.77 16.30 0.21
N ALA A 58 8.60 16.82 1.43
CA ALA A 58 9.67 16.93 2.43
C ALA A 58 10.23 15.55 2.82
N GLN A 59 9.37 14.53 3.00
CA GLN A 59 9.83 13.15 3.21
C GLN A 59 10.74 12.68 2.06
N PHE A 60 10.29 12.89 0.82
CA PHE A 60 11.05 12.48 -0.36
C PHE A 60 12.39 13.20 -0.46
N ILE A 61 12.40 14.53 -0.29
CA ILE A 61 13.62 15.37 -0.36
C ILE A 61 14.63 14.96 0.71
N ALA A 62 14.19 14.80 1.94
CA ALA A 62 15.06 14.42 3.05
C ALA A 62 15.71 13.05 2.80
N MET A 63 14.91 12.06 2.36
CA MET A 63 15.42 10.72 2.01
C MET A 63 16.40 10.77 0.83
N GLN A 64 16.08 11.58 -0.20
CA GLN A 64 16.94 11.77 -1.38
C GLN A 64 18.30 12.38 -0.98
N LYS A 65 18.28 13.37 -0.08
CA LYS A 65 19.48 14.05 0.41
C LYS A 65 20.34 13.11 1.28
N ASP A 66 19.71 12.39 2.18
CA ASP A 66 20.40 11.50 3.12
C ASP A 66 21.04 10.29 2.42
N CYS A 67 20.32 9.67 1.47
CA CYS A 67 20.86 8.49 0.80
C CYS A 67 21.97 8.78 -0.21
N GLY A 68 22.18 10.02 -0.63
CA GLY A 68 23.18 10.45 -1.61
C GLY A 68 23.00 9.89 -3.03
N GLU A 69 22.02 9.02 -3.24
CA GLU A 69 21.75 8.34 -4.51
C GLU A 69 20.36 8.71 -5.01
N ARG A 70 20.18 8.66 -6.34
CA ARG A 70 18.87 8.99 -6.94
C ARG A 70 17.78 8.01 -6.49
N ILE A 71 16.71 8.55 -5.89
CA ILE A 71 15.46 7.83 -5.70
C ILE A 71 14.67 7.92 -7.01
N SER A 72 14.44 6.76 -7.63
CA SER A 72 13.85 6.68 -8.97
C SER A 72 12.41 6.20 -8.99
N ARG A 73 11.89 5.75 -7.84
CA ARG A 73 10.52 5.24 -7.67
C ARG A 73 9.92 5.73 -6.36
N VAL A 74 8.59 5.86 -6.36
CA VAL A 74 7.83 6.22 -5.16
C VAL A 74 6.63 5.31 -5.03
N VAL A 75 6.40 4.80 -3.83
CA VAL A 75 5.19 4.05 -3.48
C VAL A 75 4.50 4.74 -2.31
N LEU A 76 3.21 5.00 -2.44
CA LEU A 76 2.37 5.52 -1.37
C LEU A 76 1.72 4.34 -0.66
N MET A 77 2.52 3.68 0.21
CA MET A 77 2.17 2.48 0.97
C MET A 77 2.63 2.58 2.43
N GLY A 78 2.98 3.79 2.88
CA GLY A 78 3.31 4.10 4.27
C GLY A 78 2.07 4.24 5.14
N ILE A 79 2.12 5.13 6.12
CA ILE A 79 1.00 5.41 7.02
C ILE A 79 -0.10 6.17 6.26
N GLY A 80 -1.35 5.68 6.36
CA GLY A 80 -2.52 6.34 5.80
C GLY A 80 -3.13 5.62 4.61
N GLU A 81 -4.33 6.09 4.24
CA GLU A 81 -5.02 5.73 2.99
C GLU A 81 -4.85 6.89 1.99
N PRO A 82 -4.10 6.69 0.89
CA PRO A 82 -3.84 7.79 -0.04
C PRO A 82 -5.11 8.42 -0.61
N PHE A 83 -6.14 7.63 -0.90
CA PHE A 83 -7.36 8.16 -1.48
C PHE A 83 -8.30 8.83 -0.45
N ASP A 84 -8.05 8.66 0.82
CA ASP A 84 -8.68 9.46 1.88
C ASP A 84 -8.01 10.85 2.03
N ASN A 85 -6.83 11.02 1.41
CA ASN A 85 -6.09 12.29 1.26
C ASN A 85 -5.94 12.67 -0.23
N TYR A 86 -6.98 12.51 -0.99
CA TYR A 86 -6.97 12.47 -2.45
C TYR A 86 -6.29 13.68 -3.11
N ASP A 87 -6.75 14.90 -2.78
CA ASP A 87 -6.30 16.11 -3.47
C ASP A 87 -4.82 16.40 -3.23
N GLU A 88 -4.35 16.22 -2.00
CA GLU A 88 -2.93 16.42 -1.65
C GLU A 88 -2.04 15.35 -2.29
N VAL A 89 -2.51 14.09 -2.37
CA VAL A 89 -1.81 12.99 -3.04
C VAL A 89 -1.68 13.25 -4.54
N VAL A 90 -2.74 13.68 -5.20
CA VAL A 90 -2.71 14.04 -6.63
C VAL A 90 -1.78 15.22 -6.87
N ARG A 91 -1.85 16.27 -6.02
CA ARG A 91 -0.95 17.43 -6.07
C ARG A 91 0.52 17.01 -5.91
N PHE A 92 0.82 16.16 -4.94
CA PHE A 92 2.16 15.62 -4.73
C PHE A 92 2.69 14.87 -5.95
N MET A 93 1.90 13.95 -6.52
CA MET A 93 2.31 13.17 -7.70
C MET A 93 2.57 14.05 -8.92
N ARG A 94 1.72 15.06 -9.15
CA ARG A 94 1.92 16.03 -10.23
C ARG A 94 3.21 16.83 -10.04
N ARG A 95 3.44 17.31 -8.82
CA ARG A 95 4.66 18.05 -8.50
C ARG A 95 5.92 17.20 -8.66
N LEU A 96 5.89 15.96 -8.20
CA LEU A 96 7.02 15.03 -8.31
C LEU A 96 7.35 14.66 -9.77
N ASN A 97 6.36 14.72 -10.67
CA ASN A 97 6.54 14.44 -12.09
C ASN A 97 7.11 15.62 -12.89
N GLN A 98 6.97 16.86 -12.40
CA GLN A 98 7.45 18.05 -13.11
C GLN A 98 8.96 17.99 -13.33
N LYS A 99 9.40 18.44 -14.52
CA LYS A 99 10.82 18.41 -14.93
C LYS A 99 11.69 19.38 -14.12
N ASP A 100 11.11 20.48 -13.67
CA ASP A 100 11.73 21.49 -12.81
C ASP A 100 11.91 21.03 -11.36
N THR A 101 11.39 19.86 -11.00
CA THR A 101 11.57 19.25 -9.68
C THR A 101 12.41 17.95 -9.82
N PHE A 102 11.78 16.79 -9.75
CA PHE A 102 12.48 15.50 -9.77
C PHE A 102 12.29 14.71 -11.06
N GLY A 103 11.29 15.06 -11.88
CA GLY A 103 11.02 14.41 -13.15
C GLY A 103 10.73 12.92 -13.03
N ILE A 104 10.13 12.47 -11.92
CA ILE A 104 9.79 11.06 -11.75
C ILE A 104 8.56 10.74 -12.59
N SER A 105 8.74 9.85 -13.56
CA SER A 105 7.63 9.42 -14.42
C SER A 105 6.50 8.79 -13.59
N TYR A 106 5.25 9.06 -13.96
CA TYR A 106 4.06 8.42 -13.34
C TYR A 106 4.16 6.89 -13.34
N ARG A 107 4.77 6.28 -14.35
CA ARG A 107 5.00 4.81 -14.40
C ARG A 107 5.92 4.29 -13.30
N ARG A 108 6.63 5.17 -12.61
CA ARG A 108 7.52 4.85 -11.48
C ARG A 108 6.91 5.24 -10.13
N MET A 109 5.65 5.68 -10.14
CA MET A 109 4.87 5.93 -8.95
C MET A 109 3.82 4.83 -8.77
N THR A 110 3.59 4.43 -7.53
CA THR A 110 2.54 3.48 -7.17
C THR A 110 1.68 4.10 -6.09
N VAL A 111 0.37 4.06 -6.27
CA VAL A 111 -0.61 4.41 -5.25
C VAL A 111 -1.32 3.13 -4.83
N SER A 112 -1.36 2.88 -3.53
CA SER A 112 -2.14 1.77 -2.96
C SER A 112 -3.35 2.30 -2.24
N THR A 113 -4.50 1.67 -2.46
CA THR A 113 -5.75 2.03 -1.78
C THR A 113 -6.46 0.79 -1.25
N CYS A 114 -7.15 0.94 -0.14
CA CYS A 114 -8.05 -0.08 0.38
C CYS A 114 -9.35 -0.25 -0.43
N GLY A 115 -9.50 0.49 -1.54
CA GLY A 115 -10.63 0.34 -2.45
C GLY A 115 -11.75 1.35 -2.24
N LEU A 116 -11.42 2.61 -2.05
CA LEU A 116 -12.38 3.71 -2.03
C LEU A 116 -12.89 3.94 -3.46
N VAL A 117 -14.04 3.32 -3.79
CA VAL A 117 -14.58 3.24 -5.15
C VAL A 117 -14.82 4.59 -5.81
N PRO A 118 -15.43 5.59 -5.15
CA PRO A 118 -15.60 6.92 -5.74
C PRO A 118 -14.27 7.55 -6.17
N GLU A 119 -13.26 7.42 -5.30
CA GLU A 119 -11.93 7.98 -5.53
C GLU A 119 -11.17 7.24 -6.63
N ILE A 120 -11.31 5.92 -6.74
CA ILE A 120 -10.77 5.15 -7.87
C ILE A 120 -11.37 5.64 -9.19
N ASN A 121 -12.70 5.84 -9.23
CA ASN A 121 -13.39 6.36 -10.41
C ASN A 121 -12.94 7.77 -10.75
N ARG A 122 -12.83 8.66 -9.76
CA ARG A 122 -12.28 10.02 -9.94
C ARG A 122 -10.86 9.97 -10.48
N PHE A 123 -10.02 9.10 -9.90
CA PHE A 123 -8.62 8.95 -10.28
C PHE A 123 -8.43 8.44 -11.73
N SER A 124 -9.36 7.63 -12.22
CA SER A 124 -9.36 7.17 -13.61
C SER A 124 -9.49 8.32 -14.64
N CYS A 125 -9.92 9.50 -14.20
CA CYS A 125 -10.09 10.69 -15.05
C CYS A 125 -8.93 11.71 -14.94
N GLU A 126 -7.96 11.49 -14.05
CA GLU A 126 -6.89 12.46 -13.77
C GLU A 126 -5.79 12.51 -14.83
N ASN A 127 -5.78 11.60 -15.80
CA ASN A 127 -4.69 11.43 -16.78
C ASN A 127 -3.31 11.21 -16.12
N ILE A 128 -3.29 10.53 -14.99
CA ILE A 128 -2.09 10.18 -14.21
C ILE A 128 -1.89 8.67 -14.26
N PRO A 129 -1.16 8.13 -15.27
CA PRO A 129 -1.04 6.69 -15.49
C PRO A 129 -0.01 6.05 -14.55
N VAL A 130 -0.24 6.12 -13.25
CA VAL A 130 0.58 5.46 -12.22
C VAL A 130 0.29 3.95 -12.16
N ASN A 131 1.00 3.24 -11.32
CA ASN A 131 0.63 1.88 -10.94
C ASN A 131 -0.41 1.96 -9.82
N LEU A 132 -1.62 1.49 -10.08
CA LEU A 132 -2.67 1.40 -9.05
C LEU A 132 -2.59 0.04 -8.39
N SER A 133 -2.43 0.03 -7.06
CA SER A 133 -2.51 -1.17 -6.22
C SER A 133 -3.78 -1.13 -5.38
N ILE A 134 -4.47 -2.24 -5.30
CA ILE A 134 -5.68 -2.41 -4.48
C ILE A 134 -5.39 -3.38 -3.36
N SER A 135 -5.48 -2.93 -2.14
CA SER A 135 -5.46 -3.76 -0.94
C SER A 135 -6.76 -4.58 -0.88
N LEU A 136 -6.78 -5.71 -1.61
CA LEU A 136 -7.96 -6.57 -1.70
C LEU A 136 -8.05 -7.51 -0.50
N HIS A 137 -6.99 -8.28 -0.27
CA HIS A 137 -6.70 -9.13 0.90
C HIS A 137 -7.71 -10.24 1.19
N ALA A 138 -8.73 -10.42 0.37
CA ALA A 138 -9.73 -11.47 0.54
C ALA A 138 -10.32 -11.88 -0.82
N PRO A 139 -10.78 -13.14 -0.95
CA PRO A 139 -11.45 -13.60 -2.17
C PRO A 139 -12.91 -13.17 -2.23
N ASN A 140 -13.54 -12.89 -1.07
CA ASN A 140 -14.96 -12.52 -0.95
C ASN A 140 -15.19 -11.45 0.10
N ASP A 141 -16.40 -10.89 0.09
CA ASP A 141 -16.77 -9.80 0.98
C ASP A 141 -16.93 -10.23 2.44
N GLU A 142 -17.22 -11.49 2.71
CA GLU A 142 -17.35 -12.02 4.07
C GLU A 142 -16.00 -11.95 4.78
N ILE A 143 -14.98 -12.59 4.19
CA ILE A 143 -13.62 -12.60 4.74
C ILE A 143 -13.08 -11.17 4.76
N ARG A 144 -13.33 -10.38 3.71
CA ARG A 144 -12.84 -9.01 3.63
C ARG A 144 -13.37 -8.14 4.76
N ARG A 145 -14.67 -8.21 5.09
CA ARG A 145 -15.26 -7.47 6.22
C ARG A 145 -14.67 -7.86 7.56
N ARG A 146 -14.24 -9.12 7.74
CA ARG A 146 -13.60 -9.58 8.98
C ARG A 146 -12.24 -8.91 9.22
N ILE A 147 -11.47 -8.63 8.17
CA ILE A 147 -10.09 -8.10 8.29
C ILE A 147 -9.98 -6.62 7.89
N MET A 148 -10.92 -6.09 7.11
CA MET A 148 -10.96 -4.71 6.62
C MET A 148 -12.36 -4.11 6.78
N PRO A 149 -12.63 -3.31 7.81
CA PRO A 149 -13.95 -2.72 8.05
C PRO A 149 -14.50 -1.86 6.91
N VAL A 150 -13.63 -1.23 6.10
CA VAL A 150 -14.02 -0.46 4.91
C VAL A 150 -14.81 -1.30 3.89
N ALA A 151 -14.68 -2.62 3.91
CA ALA A 151 -15.43 -3.54 3.05
C ALA A 151 -16.96 -3.51 3.30
N ALA A 152 -17.41 -2.97 4.44
CA ALA A 152 -18.83 -2.73 4.68
C ALA A 152 -19.42 -1.67 3.72
N ARG A 153 -18.59 -0.77 3.19
CA ARG A 153 -19.01 0.30 2.25
C ARG A 153 -18.88 -0.12 0.79
N TYR A 154 -17.83 -0.88 0.46
CA TYR A 154 -17.49 -1.20 -0.91
C TYR A 154 -17.23 -2.69 -1.07
N SER A 155 -18.13 -3.38 -1.79
CA SER A 155 -17.98 -4.79 -2.13
C SER A 155 -16.82 -4.99 -3.12
N ILE A 156 -16.30 -6.21 -3.17
CA ILE A 156 -15.25 -6.59 -4.12
C ILE A 156 -15.72 -6.31 -5.55
N ASP A 157 -16.93 -6.64 -5.91
CA ASP A 157 -17.45 -6.44 -7.27
C ASP A 157 -17.47 -4.95 -7.67
N LYS A 158 -17.81 -4.05 -6.75
CA LYS A 158 -17.73 -2.59 -7.00
C LYS A 158 -16.28 -2.15 -7.20
N ILE A 159 -15.35 -2.69 -6.44
CA ILE A 159 -13.91 -2.41 -6.57
C ILE A 159 -13.40 -2.92 -7.92
N LEU A 160 -13.72 -4.16 -8.31
CA LEU A 160 -13.30 -4.74 -9.59
C LEU A 160 -13.88 -3.96 -10.78
N SER A 161 -15.13 -3.51 -10.67
CA SER A 161 -15.75 -2.64 -11.68
C SER A 161 -14.98 -1.31 -11.82
N ALA A 162 -14.62 -0.66 -10.73
CA ALA A 162 -13.82 0.57 -10.75
C ALA A 162 -12.40 0.32 -11.31
N CYS A 163 -11.78 -0.80 -10.98
CA CYS A 163 -10.51 -1.21 -11.56
C CYS A 163 -10.59 -1.39 -13.09
N ASN A 164 -11.66 -2.01 -13.58
CA ASN A 164 -11.87 -2.19 -15.02
C ASN A 164 -12.01 -0.83 -15.73
N ILE A 165 -12.72 0.13 -15.14
CA ILE A 165 -12.81 1.50 -15.65
C ILE A 165 -11.41 2.14 -15.70
N TYR A 166 -10.62 2.01 -14.61
CA TYR A 166 -9.25 2.52 -14.57
C TYR A 166 -8.37 1.92 -15.66
N ILE A 167 -8.41 0.58 -15.82
CA ILE A 167 -7.67 -0.14 -16.86
C ILE A 167 -8.03 0.36 -18.25
N ARG A 168 -9.33 0.48 -18.57
CA ARG A 168 -9.81 0.94 -19.89
C ARG A 168 -9.34 2.36 -20.21
N LYS A 169 -9.36 3.26 -19.21
CA LYS A 169 -8.99 4.67 -19.41
C LYS A 169 -7.48 4.90 -19.50
N THR A 170 -6.70 4.13 -18.74
CA THR A 170 -5.25 4.38 -18.59
C THR A 170 -4.38 3.41 -19.37
N GLY A 171 -4.92 2.27 -19.81
CA GLY A 171 -4.16 1.15 -20.36
C GLY A 171 -3.21 0.50 -19.33
N ARG A 172 -3.37 0.80 -18.03
CA ARG A 172 -2.45 0.35 -16.99
C ARG A 172 -3.00 -0.88 -16.27
N ARG A 173 -2.10 -1.83 -16.02
CA ARG A 173 -2.37 -2.99 -15.18
C ARG A 173 -2.61 -2.54 -13.74
N VAL A 174 -3.61 -3.13 -13.08
CA VAL A 174 -3.84 -3.01 -11.64
C VAL A 174 -3.12 -4.14 -10.90
N THR A 175 -2.58 -3.85 -9.72
CA THR A 175 -2.03 -4.87 -8.82
C THR A 175 -2.99 -5.09 -7.66
N PHE A 176 -3.36 -6.35 -7.41
CA PHE A 176 -4.09 -6.73 -6.20
C PHE A 176 -3.08 -7.17 -5.15
N GLU A 177 -2.98 -6.42 -4.07
CA GLU A 177 -2.22 -6.79 -2.88
C GLU A 177 -3.06 -7.79 -2.07
N TYR A 178 -2.48 -8.93 -1.75
CA TYR A 178 -3.17 -9.99 -1.02
C TYR A 178 -2.29 -10.50 0.12
N ILE A 179 -2.60 -10.08 1.34
CA ILE A 179 -1.93 -10.54 2.54
C ILE A 179 -2.42 -11.94 2.88
N LEU A 180 -1.51 -12.87 3.10
CA LEU A 180 -1.85 -14.25 3.49
C LEU A 180 -1.85 -14.39 5.01
N ILE A 181 -3.03 -14.70 5.56
CA ILE A 181 -3.29 -14.86 6.99
C ILE A 181 -3.71 -16.30 7.24
N ASP A 182 -2.93 -17.01 8.07
CA ASP A 182 -3.12 -18.41 8.40
C ASP A 182 -4.55 -18.70 8.89
N GLY A 183 -5.21 -19.68 8.28
CA GLY A 183 -6.56 -20.12 8.60
C GLY A 183 -7.68 -19.11 8.30
N VAL A 184 -7.37 -17.94 7.72
CA VAL A 184 -8.36 -16.89 7.46
C VAL A 184 -8.68 -16.77 5.97
N ASN A 185 -7.67 -16.57 5.13
CA ASN A 185 -7.85 -16.28 3.70
C ASN A 185 -6.87 -17.03 2.79
N ASP A 186 -6.18 -18.04 3.29
CA ASP A 186 -5.05 -18.70 2.64
C ASP A 186 -5.36 -20.12 2.11
N ARG A 187 -6.61 -20.59 2.18
CA ARG A 187 -7.00 -21.92 1.70
C ARG A 187 -7.01 -21.99 0.18
N ASP A 188 -6.98 -23.22 -0.37
CA ASP A 188 -7.02 -23.46 -1.81
C ASP A 188 -8.30 -22.91 -2.44
N GLU A 189 -9.45 -23.08 -1.76
CA GLU A 189 -10.75 -22.56 -2.20
C GLU A 189 -10.72 -21.04 -2.33
N HIS A 190 -10.00 -20.35 -1.44
CA HIS A 190 -9.84 -18.89 -1.51
C HIS A 190 -9.01 -18.46 -2.73
N ALA A 191 -8.00 -19.23 -3.10
CA ALA A 191 -7.21 -18.97 -4.30
C ALA A 191 -8.03 -19.17 -5.58
N VAL A 192 -8.86 -20.21 -5.61
CA VAL A 192 -9.78 -20.51 -6.73
C VAL A 192 -10.79 -19.36 -6.85
N GLU A 193 -11.50 -19.03 -5.78
CA GLU A 193 -12.51 -17.96 -5.77
C GLU A 193 -11.92 -16.60 -6.19
N LEU A 194 -10.73 -16.25 -5.69
CA LEU A 194 -10.02 -15.04 -6.11
C LEU A 194 -9.73 -15.07 -7.61
N SER A 195 -9.24 -16.21 -8.12
CA SER A 195 -8.89 -16.38 -9.53
C SER A 195 -10.08 -16.17 -10.45
N GLU A 196 -11.23 -16.77 -10.11
CA GLU A 196 -12.47 -16.64 -10.87
C GLU A 196 -12.95 -15.18 -10.91
N ARG A 197 -12.90 -14.47 -9.78
CA ARG A 197 -13.35 -13.08 -9.67
C ARG A 197 -12.53 -12.09 -10.49
N ILE A 198 -11.20 -12.28 -10.54
CA ILE A 198 -10.30 -11.36 -11.25
C ILE A 198 -9.95 -11.83 -12.67
N SER A 199 -10.53 -12.97 -13.10
CA SER A 199 -10.34 -13.50 -14.46
C SER A 199 -10.70 -12.46 -15.51
N GLY A 200 -9.89 -12.38 -16.57
CA GLY A 200 -10.09 -11.43 -17.67
C GLY A 200 -9.71 -9.98 -17.37
N LEU A 201 -9.36 -9.62 -16.15
CA LEU A 201 -8.81 -8.30 -15.85
C LEU A 201 -7.31 -8.21 -16.17
N LEU A 202 -6.89 -7.08 -16.70
CA LEU A 202 -5.46 -6.77 -16.84
C LEU A 202 -4.86 -6.50 -15.45
N CYS A 203 -4.50 -7.56 -14.75
CA CYS A 203 -4.07 -7.48 -13.37
C CYS A 203 -2.80 -8.29 -13.06
N HIS A 204 -2.32 -8.15 -11.86
CA HIS A 204 -1.26 -8.91 -11.23
C HIS A 204 -1.61 -9.08 -9.75
N VAL A 205 -1.31 -10.21 -9.16
CA VAL A 205 -1.48 -10.43 -7.71
C VAL A 205 -0.12 -10.41 -7.04
N ASN A 206 -0.02 -9.60 -5.98
CA ASN A 206 1.15 -9.56 -5.12
C ASN A 206 0.79 -10.19 -3.77
N LEU A 207 1.25 -11.42 -3.55
CA LEU A 207 1.06 -12.13 -2.29
C LEU A 207 2.02 -11.56 -1.24
N ILE A 208 1.49 -11.15 -0.12
CA ILE A 208 2.25 -10.56 0.98
C ILE A 208 2.18 -11.51 2.17
N PRO A 209 3.29 -12.14 2.55
CA PRO A 209 3.37 -12.81 3.84
C PRO A 209 3.06 -11.81 4.96
N LEU A 210 2.19 -12.18 5.90
CA LEU A 210 1.85 -11.31 7.02
C LEU A 210 3.10 -11.03 7.86
N ASN A 211 3.37 -9.75 8.11
CA ASN A 211 4.42 -9.36 9.06
C ASN A 211 3.83 -9.31 10.47
N ALA A 212 4.61 -9.74 11.44
CA ALA A 212 4.20 -9.67 12.84
C ALA A 212 4.00 -8.21 13.26
N VAL A 213 2.89 -7.94 13.91
CA VAL A 213 2.57 -6.62 14.48
C VAL A 213 2.18 -6.86 15.93
N GLU A 214 2.82 -6.15 16.85
CA GLU A 214 2.58 -6.23 18.28
C GLU A 214 1.09 -6.03 18.62
N GLY A 215 0.51 -6.97 19.37
CA GLY A 215 -0.90 -6.95 19.78
C GLY A 215 -1.89 -7.26 18.66
N ILE A 216 -1.45 -7.89 17.57
CA ILE A 216 -2.30 -8.46 16.53
C ILE A 216 -2.16 -9.98 16.55
N GLU A 217 -3.28 -10.69 16.75
CA GLU A 217 -3.30 -12.16 16.91
C GLU A 217 -3.18 -12.93 15.59
N TYR A 218 -3.31 -12.28 14.45
CA TYR A 218 -3.20 -12.94 13.16
C TYR A 218 -1.80 -13.52 12.94
N ARG A 219 -1.77 -14.75 12.40
CA ARG A 219 -0.54 -15.47 12.11
C ARG A 219 -0.27 -15.49 10.62
N ARG A 220 1.01 -15.54 10.30
CA ARG A 220 1.50 -15.66 8.93
C ARG A 220 1.22 -17.07 8.40
N SER A 221 0.76 -17.16 7.17
CA SER A 221 0.68 -18.44 6.44
C SER A 221 2.06 -19.04 6.20
N GLY A 222 2.17 -20.34 6.32
CA GLY A 222 3.40 -21.09 6.06
C GLY A 222 3.87 -20.94 4.60
N ARG A 223 5.16 -21.20 4.38
CA ARG A 223 5.76 -21.08 3.04
C ARG A 223 5.11 -22.05 2.02
N GLU A 224 4.86 -23.28 2.43
CA GLU A 224 4.20 -24.28 1.57
C GLU A 224 2.79 -23.84 1.15
N ARG A 225 2.03 -23.25 2.09
CA ARG A 225 0.70 -22.71 1.86
C ARG A 225 0.75 -21.53 0.89
N THR A 226 1.71 -20.63 1.07
CA THR A 226 1.95 -19.49 0.16
C THR A 226 2.25 -19.97 -1.26
N GLU A 227 3.11 -20.98 -1.42
CA GLU A 227 3.45 -21.53 -2.74
C GLU A 227 2.28 -22.30 -3.36
N ALA A 228 1.48 -23.01 -2.57
CA ALA A 228 0.27 -23.68 -3.07
C ALA A 228 -0.74 -22.65 -3.60
N PHE A 229 -1.01 -21.59 -2.83
CA PHE A 229 -1.89 -20.50 -3.22
C PHE A 229 -1.41 -19.83 -4.52
N LYS A 230 -0.13 -19.53 -4.62
CA LYS A 230 0.50 -18.96 -5.81
C LYS A 230 0.30 -19.85 -7.03
N LYS A 231 0.58 -21.18 -6.91
CA LYS A 231 0.43 -22.14 -8.02
C LYS A 231 -1.01 -22.22 -8.54
N ILE A 232 -2.01 -22.08 -7.66
CA ILE A 232 -3.40 -22.06 -8.07
C ILE A 232 -3.67 -20.82 -8.94
N LEU A 233 -3.30 -19.62 -8.48
CA LEU A 233 -3.46 -18.40 -9.28
C LEU A 233 -2.76 -18.51 -10.65
N GLU A 234 -1.54 -19.05 -10.68
CA GLU A 234 -0.78 -19.26 -11.92
C GLU A 234 -1.48 -20.22 -12.89
N ARG A 235 -2.14 -21.29 -12.39
CA ARG A 235 -2.94 -22.22 -13.22
C ARG A 235 -4.13 -21.52 -13.89
N TYR A 236 -4.68 -20.48 -13.25
CA TYR A 236 -5.71 -19.64 -13.84
C TYR A 236 -5.15 -18.54 -14.75
N GLY A 237 -3.86 -18.57 -15.06
CA GLY A 237 -3.20 -17.61 -15.94
C GLY A 237 -2.98 -16.23 -15.31
N ILE A 238 -3.08 -16.11 -14.00
CA ILE A 238 -2.91 -14.82 -13.30
C ILE A 238 -1.43 -14.65 -12.95
N PRO A 239 -0.78 -13.55 -13.39
CA PRO A 239 0.58 -13.24 -12.98
C PRO A 239 0.67 -12.99 -11.48
N VAL A 240 1.57 -13.69 -10.78
CA VAL A 240 1.71 -13.63 -9.31
C VAL A 240 3.15 -13.38 -8.92
N THR A 241 3.35 -12.57 -7.89
CA THR A 241 4.63 -12.50 -7.17
C THR A 241 4.40 -12.70 -5.68
N VAL A 242 5.35 -13.32 -5.02
CA VAL A 242 5.43 -13.30 -3.55
C VAL A 242 6.38 -12.20 -3.16
N ARG A 243 5.91 -11.27 -2.35
CA ARG A 243 6.70 -10.12 -1.91
C ARG A 243 7.88 -10.59 -1.07
N ARG A 244 9.07 -10.12 -1.42
CA ARG A 244 10.25 -10.31 -0.57
C ARG A 244 10.10 -9.52 0.72
N GLU A 245 10.46 -10.13 1.81
CA GLU A 245 10.55 -9.46 3.10
C GLU A 245 11.75 -8.53 3.08
N LEU A 246 11.51 -7.27 3.37
CA LEU A 246 12.52 -6.25 3.54
C LEU A 246 12.16 -5.42 4.77
N GLY A 247 13.11 -5.26 5.69
CA GLY A 247 12.94 -4.36 6.84
C GLY A 247 12.12 -4.91 7.99
N ASP A 248 11.93 -6.24 8.08
CA ASP A 248 11.26 -6.86 9.24
C ASP A 248 12.08 -6.67 10.52
N ASP A 249 13.40 -6.76 10.41
CA ASP A 249 14.39 -6.52 11.48
C ASP A 249 14.32 -5.10 12.09
N ILE A 250 13.88 -4.11 11.30
CA ILE A 250 13.73 -2.72 11.73
C ILE A 250 12.26 -2.26 11.82
N SER A 251 11.30 -3.20 11.84
CA SER A 251 9.86 -2.91 11.82
C SER A 251 9.47 -1.92 10.72
N ALA A 252 10.00 -2.12 9.52
CA ALA A 252 9.78 -1.27 8.34
C ALA A 252 8.98 -1.96 7.24
N SER A 253 8.50 -3.17 7.48
CA SER A 253 7.69 -3.92 6.53
C SER A 253 6.25 -3.38 6.44
N CYS A 254 5.55 -3.77 5.38
CA CYS A 254 4.16 -3.34 5.19
C CYS A 254 3.27 -3.72 6.38
N GLY A 255 2.46 -2.77 6.82
CA GLY A 255 1.59 -2.91 7.98
C GLY A 255 2.26 -2.65 9.34
N GLN A 256 3.58 -2.53 9.40
CA GLN A 256 4.33 -2.32 10.65
C GLN A 256 4.54 -0.85 11.02
N LEU A 257 4.42 0.06 10.06
CA LEU A 257 4.60 1.49 10.32
C LEU A 257 3.49 2.03 11.22
N ARG A 258 3.88 2.76 12.26
CA ARG A 258 2.95 3.31 13.24
C ARG A 258 3.26 4.77 13.57
N LYS A 259 2.26 5.49 14.04
CA LYS A 259 2.42 6.79 14.67
C LYS A 259 3.18 6.57 15.99
N LYS A 260 4.36 7.17 16.15
CA LYS A 260 5.04 7.25 17.45
C LYS A 260 4.78 8.63 18.04
N SER A 261 4.48 8.72 19.34
CA SER A 261 4.63 9.95 20.11
C SER A 261 6.11 10.11 20.48
N ILE A 262 6.56 11.34 20.59
CA ILE A 262 7.96 11.67 20.97
C ILE A 262 8.21 11.40 22.48
N GLU A 263 7.27 10.81 23.18
CA GLU A 263 7.44 10.46 24.57
C GLU A 263 8.26 9.19 24.70
N SER A 264 9.50 9.34 25.19
CA SER A 264 10.37 8.32 25.80
C SER A 264 11.69 7.90 25.15
N ASP A 265 12.33 8.71 24.32
CA ASP A 265 13.79 8.57 24.29
C ASP A 265 14.39 9.85 24.87
N GLY A 266 14.74 9.76 26.16
CA GLY A 266 15.43 10.82 26.87
C GLY A 266 16.62 11.30 26.05
N MET A 267 16.74 12.60 25.90
CA MET A 267 18.03 13.21 25.58
C MET A 267 19.02 12.64 26.58
N VAL A 268 19.95 11.86 26.08
CA VAL A 268 21.23 11.67 26.75
C VAL A 268 22.12 12.77 26.18
N ASP A 269 22.57 13.64 27.09
CA ASP A 269 23.48 14.75 26.89
C ASP A 269 24.71 14.42 26.05
#